data_a2965e22f8c9b71e7921e325fe8a2d34
#
_entry.id   a2965e22f8c9b71e7921e325fe8a2d34
#
_cell.length_a   1.000
_cell.length_b   1.000
_cell.length_c   1.000
_cell.angle_alpha   90.00
_cell.angle_beta   90.00
_cell.angle_gamma   90.00
#
_symmetry.space_group_name_H-M   'P 1'
#
loop_
_entity.id
_entity.type
_entity.pdbx_description
1 polymer ?
#
loop_
_entity_poly.entity_id
_entity_poly.type
_entity_poly.pdbx_seq_one_letter_code
_entity_poly.pdbx_strand_id
1 'polypeptide(L)'
;KSIMKKLKIEIDYDFCQLDELSEQDLNLIESAKAAVKNSYANYSHFHVGAALRLHDGRVVIGANQENAAFPSGLCAERSAIFAAQSHYPEQAIDALAIVAHNEKGFLSDPITPCGACRQVMLEMEDRYKQNVRVLLYGTSGVYILKSVKDLLPFAFVDENMRK
;
A
#
# COMPACT_ATOMS: atom_id res chain seq x y z
N LYS A 1 39.34 -7.76 -21.67
CA LYS A 1 38.60 -6.56 -21.20
C LYS A 1 37.14 -6.90 -21.03
N SER A 2 36.56 -6.73 -19.82
CA SER A 2 35.13 -6.85 -19.61
C SER A 2 34.42 -5.68 -20.27
N ILE A 3 33.35 -5.96 -21.02
CA ILE A 3 32.52 -4.93 -21.65
C ILE A 3 31.44 -4.53 -20.62
N MET A 4 31.28 -3.23 -20.40
CA MET A 4 30.18 -2.71 -19.57
C MET A 4 28.83 -3.19 -20.15
N LYS A 5 27.99 -3.81 -19.31
CA LYS A 5 26.66 -4.24 -19.71
C LYS A 5 25.64 -3.21 -19.28
N LYS A 6 24.75 -2.86 -20.18
CA LYS A 6 23.60 -2.02 -19.89
C LYS A 6 22.40 -2.94 -19.62
N LEU A 7 21.87 -2.90 -18.40
CA LEU A 7 20.72 -3.70 -17.97
C LEU A 7 19.50 -2.81 -17.85
N LYS A 8 18.32 -3.43 -17.83
CA LYS A 8 17.04 -2.72 -17.75
C LYS A 8 16.10 -3.44 -16.81
N ILE A 9 15.34 -2.67 -16.04
CA ILE A 9 14.19 -3.17 -15.26
C ILE A 9 12.94 -2.64 -15.95
N GLU A 10 11.97 -3.52 -16.15
CA GLU A 10 10.64 -3.17 -16.66
C GLU A 10 9.61 -3.40 -15.56
N ILE A 11 8.67 -2.46 -15.42
CA ILE A 11 7.57 -2.53 -14.46
C ILE A 11 6.27 -2.44 -15.24
N ASP A 12 5.45 -3.51 -15.13
CA ASP A 12 4.13 -3.54 -15.71
C ASP A 12 3.10 -3.18 -14.63
N TYR A 13 2.14 -2.32 -14.98
CA TYR A 13 1.02 -1.99 -14.12
C TYR A 13 -0.21 -1.68 -14.98
N ASP A 14 -1.39 -1.90 -14.42
CA ASP A 14 -2.64 -1.59 -15.10
C ASP A 14 -3.20 -0.27 -14.61
N PHE A 15 -3.84 0.48 -15.50
CA PHE A 15 -4.67 1.64 -15.17
C PHE A 15 -6.08 1.34 -15.63
N CYS A 16 -7.05 1.35 -14.71
CA CYS A 16 -8.42 1.01 -15.01
C CYS A 16 -9.42 1.93 -14.31
N GLN A 17 -10.67 1.88 -14.78
CA GLN A 17 -11.79 2.55 -14.15
C GLN A 17 -12.42 1.63 -13.10
N LEU A 18 -13.22 2.19 -12.19
CA LEU A 18 -13.85 1.42 -11.11
C LEU A 18 -14.76 0.31 -11.64
N ASP A 19 -15.45 0.54 -12.76
CA ASP A 19 -16.36 -0.45 -13.38
C ASP A 19 -15.63 -1.65 -14.01
N GLU A 20 -14.30 -1.56 -14.15
CA GLU A 20 -13.47 -2.66 -14.64
C GLU A 20 -12.94 -3.55 -13.51
N LEU A 21 -13.14 -3.16 -12.23
CA LEU A 21 -12.66 -3.88 -11.07
C LEU A 21 -13.63 -4.98 -10.64
N SER A 22 -13.12 -6.03 -10.00
CA SER A 22 -13.94 -7.02 -9.34
C SER A 22 -14.70 -6.41 -8.16
N GLU A 23 -15.80 -7.04 -7.76
CA GLU A 23 -16.55 -6.61 -6.57
C GLU A 23 -15.67 -6.59 -5.32
N GLN A 24 -14.78 -7.57 -5.15
CA GLN A 24 -13.86 -7.62 -4.01
C GLN A 24 -12.89 -6.44 -3.99
N ASP A 25 -12.36 -6.05 -5.14
CA ASP A 25 -11.44 -4.92 -5.24
C ASP A 25 -12.18 -3.59 -5.01
N LEU A 26 -13.40 -3.45 -5.55
CA LEU A 26 -14.26 -2.29 -5.27
C LEU A 26 -14.53 -2.14 -3.77
N ASN A 27 -14.91 -3.24 -3.12
CA ASN A 27 -15.19 -3.24 -1.68
C ASN A 27 -13.95 -2.87 -0.86
N LEU A 28 -12.77 -3.31 -1.28
CA LEU A 28 -11.52 -2.96 -0.62
C LEU A 28 -11.23 -1.46 -0.73
N ILE A 29 -11.42 -0.87 -1.91
CA ILE A 29 -11.27 0.57 -2.12
C ILE A 29 -12.29 1.34 -1.27
N GLU A 30 -13.54 0.90 -1.23
CA GLU A 30 -14.57 1.55 -0.40
C GLU A 30 -14.22 1.49 1.09
N SER A 31 -13.63 0.38 1.56
CA SER A 31 -13.14 0.25 2.93
C SER A 31 -11.99 1.24 3.20
N ALA A 32 -11.08 1.42 2.25
CA ALA A 32 -10.00 2.41 2.36
C ALA A 32 -10.56 3.84 2.39
N LYS A 33 -11.55 4.15 1.56
CA LYS A 33 -12.22 5.46 1.58
C LYS A 33 -12.90 5.72 2.92
N ALA A 34 -13.59 4.73 3.48
CA ALA A 34 -14.24 4.85 4.77
C ALA A 34 -13.22 5.05 5.91
N ALA A 35 -12.04 4.45 5.80
CA ALA A 35 -10.98 4.58 6.79
C ALA A 35 -10.42 6.01 6.90
N VAL A 36 -10.52 6.81 5.84
CA VAL A 36 -10.00 8.20 5.82
C VAL A 36 -10.56 9.04 6.99
N LYS A 37 -11.81 8.82 7.37
CA LYS A 37 -12.44 9.56 8.49
C LYS A 37 -11.77 9.29 9.85
N ASN A 38 -11.01 8.21 9.97
CA ASN A 38 -10.28 7.85 11.18
C ASN A 38 -8.87 8.43 11.21
N SER A 39 -8.47 9.16 10.17
CA SER A 39 -7.15 9.78 10.11
C SER A 39 -7.05 10.97 11.07
N TYR A 40 -5.87 11.14 11.64
CA TYR A 40 -5.51 12.34 12.40
C TYR A 40 -4.41 13.08 11.64
N ALA A 41 -4.78 14.16 10.96
CA ALA A 41 -3.89 14.92 10.07
C ALA A 41 -3.94 16.41 10.39
N ASN A 42 -3.75 16.74 11.68
CA ASN A 42 -3.87 18.08 12.20
C ASN A 42 -2.80 19.06 11.68
N TYR A 43 -1.69 18.53 11.17
CA TYR A 43 -0.56 19.33 10.69
C TYR A 43 -0.59 19.49 9.17
N SER A 44 -0.73 18.40 8.44
CA SER A 44 -0.68 18.42 6.97
C SER A 44 -2.03 18.65 6.31
N HIS A 45 -3.13 18.35 6.98
CA HIS A 45 -4.48 18.28 6.41
C HIS A 45 -4.58 17.32 5.21
N PHE A 46 -3.64 16.35 5.15
CA PHE A 46 -3.60 15.31 4.14
C PHE A 46 -4.01 13.98 4.78
N HIS A 47 -5.13 13.45 4.33
CA HIS A 47 -5.81 12.31 4.94
C HIS A 47 -5.67 11.07 4.07
N VAL A 48 -5.13 9.99 4.63
CA VAL A 48 -4.91 8.75 3.90
C VAL A 48 -5.68 7.62 4.59
N GLY A 49 -6.33 6.81 3.78
CA GLY A 49 -6.96 5.57 4.21
C GLY A 49 -6.34 4.39 3.50
N ALA A 50 -6.16 3.31 4.23
CA ALA A 50 -5.70 2.05 3.68
C ALA A 50 -6.62 0.93 4.13
N ALA A 51 -6.79 -0.06 3.27
CA ALA A 51 -7.50 -1.28 3.60
C ALA A 51 -6.74 -2.46 3.00
N LEU A 52 -6.56 -3.50 3.78
CA LEU A 52 -5.94 -4.72 3.28
C LEU A 52 -6.88 -5.90 3.49
N ARG A 53 -6.86 -6.82 2.53
CA ARG A 53 -7.60 -8.08 2.60
C ARG A 53 -6.64 -9.20 2.93
N LEU A 54 -6.92 -9.89 4.02
CA LEU A 54 -6.18 -11.07 4.42
C LEU A 54 -6.61 -12.28 3.58
N HIS A 55 -5.79 -13.32 3.57
CA HIS A 55 -6.05 -14.52 2.79
C HIS A 55 -7.37 -15.22 3.18
N ASP A 56 -7.80 -15.10 4.43
CA ASP A 56 -9.08 -15.62 4.92
C ASP A 56 -10.28 -14.71 4.59
N GLY A 57 -10.08 -13.60 3.90
CA GLY A 57 -11.11 -12.66 3.48
C GLY A 57 -11.39 -11.49 4.42
N ARG A 58 -10.81 -11.49 5.62
CA ARG A 58 -10.95 -10.36 6.56
C ARG A 58 -10.34 -9.10 5.97
N VAL A 59 -10.95 -7.96 6.28
CA VAL A 59 -10.43 -6.64 5.91
C VAL A 59 -9.95 -5.91 7.15
N VAL A 60 -8.73 -5.41 7.11
CA VAL A 60 -8.14 -4.57 8.16
C VAL A 60 -7.89 -3.19 7.59
N ILE A 61 -8.37 -2.17 8.28
CA ILE A 61 -8.23 -0.78 7.84
C ILE A 61 -7.15 -0.05 8.64
N GLY A 62 -6.62 1.01 8.06
CA GLY A 62 -5.70 1.94 8.72
C GLY A 62 -5.90 3.33 8.17
N ALA A 63 -5.49 4.31 8.96
CA ALA A 63 -5.50 5.71 8.57
C ALA A 63 -4.26 6.38 9.15
N ASN A 64 -3.75 7.44 8.50
CA ASN A 64 -2.55 8.10 8.99
C ASN A 64 -2.83 8.80 10.33
N GLN A 65 -1.84 8.72 11.21
CA GLN A 65 -1.87 9.33 12.54
C GLN A 65 -0.66 10.24 12.68
N GLU A 66 -0.91 11.54 12.65
CA GLU A 66 0.16 12.54 12.83
C GLU A 66 0.42 12.81 14.31
N ASN A 67 1.56 13.39 14.60
CA ASN A 67 1.99 13.67 15.97
C ASN A 67 2.86 14.92 15.96
N ALA A 68 2.78 15.73 17.03
CA ALA A 68 3.66 16.88 17.21
C ALA A 68 5.14 16.49 17.20
N ALA A 69 5.46 15.31 17.72
CA ALA A 69 6.77 14.67 17.53
C ALA A 69 6.73 13.92 16.19
N PHE A 70 7.08 14.58 15.10
CA PHE A 70 6.91 14.08 13.75
C PHE A 70 7.43 12.64 13.50
N PRO A 71 8.56 12.21 14.08
CA PRO A 71 9.00 10.81 13.93
C PRO A 71 8.05 9.77 14.52
N SER A 72 7.13 10.17 15.42
CA SER A 72 6.16 9.28 16.06
C SER A 72 4.90 9.07 15.22
N GLY A 73 4.73 9.83 14.16
CA GLY A 73 3.60 9.66 13.24
C GLY A 73 3.69 8.35 12.46
N LEU A 74 2.55 7.90 11.94
CA LEU A 74 2.46 6.65 11.19
C LEU A 74 1.55 6.81 9.98
N CYS A 75 2.00 6.29 8.82
CA CYS A 75 1.20 6.26 7.61
C CYS A 75 0.04 5.26 7.73
N ALA A 76 -1.01 5.47 6.93
CA ALA A 76 -2.18 4.60 6.91
C ALA A 76 -1.83 3.14 6.59
N GLU A 77 -0.94 2.93 5.64
CA GLU A 77 -0.52 1.60 5.20
C GLU A 77 0.13 0.81 6.33
N ARG A 78 1.04 1.44 7.06
CA ARG A 78 1.72 0.79 8.19
C ARG A 78 0.78 0.61 9.38
N SER A 79 -0.15 1.53 9.60
CA SER A 79 -1.20 1.37 10.60
C SER A 79 -2.02 0.10 10.34
N ALA A 80 -2.46 -0.11 9.10
CA ALA A 80 -3.22 -1.30 8.70
C ALA A 80 -2.39 -2.58 8.80
N ILE A 81 -1.16 -2.55 8.29
CA ILE A 81 -0.28 -3.73 8.26
C ILE A 81 0.08 -4.19 9.68
N PHE A 82 0.48 -3.27 10.55
CA PHE A 82 0.88 -3.62 11.91
C PHE A 82 -0.31 -4.11 12.74
N ALA A 83 -1.50 -3.53 12.52
CA ALA A 83 -2.73 -4.05 13.12
C ALA A 83 -3.02 -5.48 12.66
N ALA A 84 -2.92 -5.75 11.37
CA ALA A 84 -3.13 -7.08 10.81
C ALA A 84 -2.13 -8.10 11.37
N GLN A 85 -0.84 -7.75 11.40
CA GLN A 85 0.20 -8.63 11.93
C GLN A 85 0.01 -8.92 13.43
N SER A 86 -0.40 -7.91 14.18
CA SER A 86 -0.62 -8.04 15.63
C SER A 86 -1.83 -8.91 15.96
N HIS A 87 -2.90 -8.80 15.18
CA HIS A 87 -4.16 -9.52 15.45
C HIS A 87 -4.24 -10.87 14.73
N TYR A 88 -3.66 -10.98 13.55
CA TYR A 88 -3.77 -12.14 12.66
C TYR A 88 -2.41 -12.54 12.07
N PRO A 89 -1.42 -12.91 12.92
CA PRO A 89 -0.03 -13.09 12.48
C PRO A 89 0.17 -14.25 11.49
N GLU A 90 -0.76 -15.21 11.41
CA GLU A 90 -0.68 -16.34 10.48
C GLU A 90 -1.28 -16.03 9.11
N GLN A 91 -1.93 -14.89 8.94
CA GLN A 91 -2.62 -14.57 7.69
C GLN A 91 -1.73 -13.76 6.75
N ALA A 92 -1.56 -14.24 5.53
CA ALA A 92 -0.97 -13.49 4.43
C ALA A 92 -1.92 -12.36 4.00
N ILE A 93 -1.36 -11.34 3.34
CA ILE A 93 -2.12 -10.24 2.77
C ILE A 93 -2.26 -10.47 1.27
N ASP A 94 -3.48 -10.56 0.77
CA ASP A 94 -3.76 -10.76 -0.66
C ASP A 94 -3.71 -9.45 -1.44
N ALA A 95 -4.25 -8.39 -0.88
CA ALA A 95 -4.34 -7.09 -1.55
C ALA A 95 -4.36 -5.94 -0.56
N LEU A 96 -3.88 -4.79 -1.01
CA LEU A 96 -3.88 -3.54 -0.24
C LEU A 96 -4.38 -2.42 -1.14
N ALA A 97 -5.36 -1.65 -0.67
CA ALA A 97 -5.86 -0.45 -1.35
C ALA A 97 -5.48 0.79 -0.56
N ILE A 98 -5.12 1.85 -1.27
CA ILE A 98 -4.73 3.14 -0.69
C ILE A 98 -5.52 4.24 -1.36
N VAL A 99 -6.09 5.14 -0.55
CA VAL A 99 -6.78 6.35 -1.00
C VAL A 99 -6.30 7.54 -0.20
N ALA A 100 -6.38 8.73 -0.78
CA ALA A 100 -6.04 9.96 -0.06
C ALA A 100 -6.97 11.09 -0.45
N HIS A 101 -7.21 11.99 0.48
CA HIS A 101 -7.83 13.27 0.15
C HIS A 101 -7.18 14.42 0.91
N ASN A 102 -7.32 15.60 0.35
CA ASN A 102 -6.97 16.86 0.96
C ASN A 102 -8.25 17.68 1.22
N GLU A 103 -8.12 18.94 1.52
CA GLU A 103 -9.26 19.83 1.79
C GLU A 103 -10.23 19.96 0.61
N LYS A 104 -9.79 19.62 -0.61
CA LYS A 104 -10.61 19.67 -1.82
C LYS A 104 -11.34 18.36 -2.13
N GLY A 105 -11.08 17.30 -1.36
CA GLY A 105 -11.64 15.97 -1.58
C GLY A 105 -10.61 14.93 -2.00
N PHE A 106 -11.05 13.80 -2.52
CA PHE A 106 -10.16 12.74 -2.99
C PHE A 106 -9.28 13.23 -4.15
N LEU A 107 -8.03 12.80 -4.15
CA LEU A 107 -7.06 13.18 -5.19
C LEU A 107 -7.49 12.61 -6.55
N SER A 108 -7.26 13.40 -7.61
CA SER A 108 -7.51 12.97 -8.98
C SER A 108 -6.56 11.85 -9.40
N ASP A 109 -5.25 12.06 -9.19
CA ASP A 109 -4.25 11.07 -9.54
C ASP A 109 -4.16 9.99 -8.45
N PRO A 110 -3.92 8.72 -8.84
CA PRO A 110 -3.71 7.66 -7.86
C PRO A 110 -2.59 7.99 -6.89
N ILE A 111 -2.86 7.84 -5.59
CA ILE A 111 -1.87 8.03 -4.54
C ILE A 111 -0.91 6.86 -4.51
N THR A 112 0.37 7.14 -4.27
CA THR A 112 1.40 6.12 -4.15
C THR A 112 1.98 6.10 -2.73
N PRO A 113 2.37 4.92 -2.19
CA PRO A 113 2.92 4.81 -0.85
C PRO A 113 4.33 5.40 -0.76
N CYS A 114 4.68 5.94 0.40
CA CYS A 114 6.04 6.42 0.65
C CYS A 114 7.05 5.26 0.72
N GLY A 115 8.34 5.58 0.64
CA GLY A 115 9.40 4.56 0.64
C GLY A 115 9.39 3.66 1.89
N ALA A 116 9.15 4.23 3.06
CA ALA A 116 9.06 3.45 4.30
C ALA A 116 7.91 2.44 4.27
N CYS A 117 6.75 2.85 3.73
CA CYS A 117 5.62 1.95 3.57
C CYS A 117 5.91 0.86 2.53
N ARG A 118 6.58 1.19 1.43
CA ARG A 118 6.98 0.19 0.43
C ARG A 118 7.88 -0.88 1.02
N GLN A 119 8.83 -0.50 1.87
CA GLN A 119 9.71 -1.45 2.56
C GLN A 119 8.92 -2.38 3.48
N VAL A 120 8.00 -1.83 4.27
CA VAL A 120 7.15 -2.64 5.17
C VAL A 120 6.21 -3.55 4.38
N MET A 121 5.61 -3.05 3.31
CA MET A 121 4.76 -3.85 2.42
C MET A 121 5.52 -5.02 1.79
N LEU A 122 6.77 -4.77 1.38
CA LEU A 122 7.62 -5.81 0.80
C LEU A 122 7.93 -6.92 1.80
N GLU A 123 8.17 -6.58 3.07
CA GLU A 123 8.39 -7.56 4.14
C GLU A 123 7.21 -8.52 4.29
N MET A 124 5.99 -8.04 4.04
CA MET A 124 4.80 -8.90 4.07
C MET A 124 4.84 -9.96 2.97
N GLU A 125 5.27 -9.61 1.78
CA GLU A 125 5.47 -10.59 0.70
C GLU A 125 6.54 -11.61 1.06
N ASP A 126 7.65 -11.15 1.61
CA ASP A 126 8.78 -12.02 1.98
C ASP A 126 8.42 -12.95 3.15
N ARG A 127 7.75 -12.42 4.17
CA ARG A 127 7.35 -13.18 5.36
C ARG A 127 6.37 -14.31 5.02
N TYR A 128 5.38 -14.03 4.18
CA TYR A 128 4.30 -14.98 3.88
C TYR A 128 4.50 -15.70 2.55
N LYS A 129 5.57 -15.40 1.81
CA LYS A 129 5.88 -15.99 0.50
C LYS A 129 4.72 -15.89 -0.49
N GLN A 130 4.06 -14.74 -0.48
CA GLN A 130 2.91 -14.45 -1.32
C GLN A 130 2.94 -13.00 -1.76
N ASN A 131 2.70 -12.75 -3.05
CA ASN A 131 2.60 -11.40 -3.59
C ASN A 131 1.38 -10.66 -3.02
N VAL A 132 1.55 -9.38 -2.76
CA VAL A 132 0.47 -8.48 -2.36
C VAL A 132 0.09 -7.62 -3.57
N ARG A 133 -1.16 -7.73 -4.02
CA ARG A 133 -1.68 -6.83 -5.06
C ARG A 133 -1.90 -5.46 -4.45
N VAL A 134 -1.52 -4.42 -5.20
CA VAL A 134 -1.63 -3.04 -4.72
C VAL A 134 -2.58 -2.27 -5.60
N LEU A 135 -3.61 -1.68 -5.00
CA LEU A 135 -4.63 -0.87 -5.65
C LEU A 135 -4.44 0.58 -5.21
N LEU A 136 -4.01 1.43 -6.12
CA LEU A 136 -3.75 2.84 -5.83
C LEU A 136 -4.87 3.67 -6.47
N TYR A 137 -5.73 4.24 -5.62
CA TYR A 137 -6.93 4.94 -6.05
C TYR A 137 -6.69 6.43 -6.29
N GLY A 138 -7.26 6.91 -7.40
CA GLY A 138 -7.52 8.31 -7.66
C GLY A 138 -8.89 8.44 -8.31
N THR A 139 -9.48 9.63 -8.32
CA THR A 139 -10.79 9.82 -8.95
C THR A 139 -10.75 9.65 -10.47
N SER A 140 -9.55 9.78 -11.09
CA SER A 140 -9.34 9.53 -12.52
C SER A 140 -9.21 8.07 -12.88
N GLY A 141 -8.94 7.18 -11.91
CA GLY A 141 -8.76 5.76 -12.12
C GLY A 141 -7.87 5.11 -11.07
N VAL A 142 -7.62 3.83 -11.23
CA VAL A 142 -6.88 3.01 -10.27
C VAL A 142 -5.66 2.39 -10.94
N TYR A 143 -4.48 2.53 -10.32
CA TYR A 143 -3.32 1.74 -10.67
C TYR A 143 -3.37 0.41 -9.95
N ILE A 144 -3.13 -0.67 -10.68
CA ILE A 144 -3.03 -2.02 -10.12
C ILE A 144 -1.63 -2.56 -10.38
N LEU A 145 -0.95 -2.96 -9.30
CA LEU A 145 0.35 -3.64 -9.37
C LEU A 145 0.19 -5.04 -8.80
N LYS A 146 0.86 -6.01 -9.43
CA LYS A 146 0.75 -7.44 -9.05
C LYS A 146 1.58 -7.77 -7.82
N SER A 147 2.58 -6.93 -7.50
CA SER A 147 3.51 -7.16 -6.41
C SER A 147 4.08 -5.82 -5.92
N VAL A 148 4.40 -5.76 -4.64
CA VAL A 148 5.12 -4.64 -4.04
C VAL A 148 6.52 -4.49 -4.63
N LYS A 149 7.11 -5.56 -5.17
CA LYS A 149 8.42 -5.52 -5.85
C LYS A 149 8.45 -4.51 -6.99
N ASP A 150 7.32 -4.29 -7.65
CA ASP A 150 7.18 -3.32 -8.73
C ASP A 150 7.26 -1.85 -8.22
N LEU A 151 7.04 -1.65 -6.92
CA LEU A 151 7.13 -0.33 -6.27
C LEU A 151 8.48 -0.06 -5.63
N LEU A 152 9.37 -1.06 -5.55
CA LEU A 152 10.64 -0.93 -4.85
C LEU A 152 11.75 -1.71 -5.56
N PRO A 153 12.23 -1.21 -6.72
CA PRO A 153 13.38 -1.80 -7.40
C PRO A 153 14.64 -1.77 -6.52
N PHE A 154 15.50 -2.78 -6.65
CA PHE A 154 16.73 -2.90 -5.85
C PHE A 154 16.47 -2.86 -4.34
N ALA A 155 15.40 -3.54 -3.92
CA ALA A 155 14.97 -3.52 -2.55
C ALA A 155 15.90 -4.32 -1.62
N PHE A 156 16.03 -3.83 -0.38
CA PHE A 156 16.70 -4.57 0.68
C PHE A 156 15.74 -5.61 1.27
N VAL A 157 16.17 -6.88 1.28
CA VAL A 157 15.41 -8.00 1.82
C VAL A 157 16.29 -8.85 2.72
N ASP A 158 15.68 -9.69 3.57
CA ASP A 158 16.35 -10.56 4.54
C ASP A 158 17.44 -11.43 3.90
N GLU A 159 17.18 -11.94 2.69
CA GLU A 159 18.15 -12.74 1.94
C GLU A 159 19.51 -12.02 1.77
N ASN A 160 19.50 -10.70 1.64
CA ASN A 160 20.71 -9.91 1.49
C ASN A 160 21.62 -10.01 2.73
N MET A 161 21.07 -10.24 3.92
CA MET A 161 21.82 -10.37 5.16
C MET A 161 22.38 -11.78 5.38
N ARG A 162 21.90 -12.77 4.62
CA ARG A 162 22.26 -14.18 4.79
C ARG A 162 23.25 -14.68 3.75
N LYS A 163 23.62 -13.85 2.80
CA LYS A 163 24.57 -14.16 1.72
C LYS A 163 25.99 -13.88 2.13
#